data_b77d2b606f20e462a43f7091ae0746c8
#
_entry.id   b77d2b606f20e462a43f7091ae0746c8
#
_cell.length_a   1.000
_cell.length_b   1.000
_cell.length_c   1.000
_cell.angle_alpha   90.00
_cell.angle_beta   90.00
_cell.angle_gamma   90.00
#
_symmetry.space_group_name_H-M   'P 1'
#
loop_
_entity.id
_entity.type
_entity.pdbx_description
1 polymer ?
#
loop_
_entity_poly.entity_id
_entity_poly.type
_entity_poly.pdbx_seq_one_letter_code
_entity_poly.pdbx_strand_id
1 'polypeptide(L)'
;MTQAVKSQKTAEVLKAIYKNVKMAGDSLIDLMPKVKDESLKSQMTIQLSTYEAFASRAAKLLAEEGEKPEEEGILSKMSAKMGCVMNTMRDSTSSHLAEMIIEGATMGMNDMYKQIRESENTNVPEKVLRLARDVCAYEERTIEEMKSFLR
;
A
#
# COMPACT_ATOMS: atom_id res chain seq x y z
N MET A 1 -2.20 -29.28 -9.70
CA MET A 1 -2.99 -28.31 -8.94
C MET A 1 -4.39 -28.18 -9.51
N THR A 2 -5.42 -28.28 -8.69
CA THR A 2 -6.80 -28.12 -9.15
C THR A 2 -7.11 -26.65 -9.46
N GLN A 3 -8.15 -26.42 -10.24
CA GLN A 3 -8.62 -25.06 -10.56
C GLN A 3 -8.98 -24.28 -9.29
N ALA A 4 -9.60 -24.92 -8.31
CA ALA A 4 -9.97 -24.29 -7.05
C ALA A 4 -8.75 -23.80 -6.26
N VAL A 5 -7.67 -24.58 -6.22
CA VAL A 5 -6.42 -24.19 -5.53
C VAL A 5 -5.75 -23.02 -6.22
N LYS A 6 -5.72 -23.00 -7.56
CA LYS A 6 -5.17 -21.89 -8.36
C LYS A 6 -5.93 -20.59 -8.09
N SER A 7 -7.27 -20.67 -8.11
CA SER A 7 -8.14 -19.53 -7.85
C SER A 7 -7.94 -18.99 -6.43
N GLN A 8 -7.80 -19.89 -5.44
CA GLN A 8 -7.55 -19.49 -4.05
C GLN A 8 -6.24 -18.73 -3.89
N LYS A 9 -5.15 -19.22 -4.51
CA LYS A 9 -3.85 -18.54 -4.44
C LYS A 9 -3.91 -17.17 -5.10
N THR A 10 -4.57 -17.06 -6.24
CA THR A 10 -4.76 -15.79 -6.94
C THR A 10 -5.50 -14.79 -6.04
N ALA A 11 -6.59 -15.22 -5.41
CA ALA A 11 -7.35 -14.38 -4.49
C ALA A 11 -6.52 -13.93 -3.29
N GLU A 12 -5.70 -14.82 -2.73
CA GLU A 12 -4.81 -14.50 -1.61
C GLU A 12 -3.82 -13.40 -1.97
N VAL A 13 -3.18 -13.51 -3.14
CA VAL A 13 -2.23 -12.50 -3.62
C VAL A 13 -2.93 -11.17 -3.83
N LEU A 14 -4.10 -11.18 -4.47
CA LEU A 14 -4.87 -9.96 -4.71
C LEU A 14 -5.31 -9.29 -3.41
N LYS A 15 -5.73 -10.07 -2.42
CA LYS A 15 -6.09 -9.53 -1.10
C LYS A 15 -4.89 -8.89 -0.41
N ALA A 16 -3.71 -9.51 -0.55
CA ALA A 16 -2.47 -8.95 0.00
C ALA A 16 -2.10 -7.63 -0.68
N ILE A 17 -2.25 -7.55 -2.00
CA ILE A 17 -2.01 -6.31 -2.75
C ILE A 17 -2.99 -5.23 -2.31
N TYR A 18 -4.27 -5.54 -2.25
CA TYR A 18 -5.31 -4.60 -1.84
C TYR A 18 -5.02 -4.06 -0.43
N LYS A 19 -4.72 -4.94 0.51
CA LYS A 19 -4.37 -4.56 1.88
C LYS A 19 -3.18 -3.61 1.91
N ASN A 20 -2.14 -3.92 1.17
CA ASN A 20 -0.92 -3.10 1.08
C ASN A 20 -1.24 -1.66 0.65
N VAL A 21 -1.91 -1.51 -0.49
CA VAL A 21 -2.17 -0.18 -1.06
C VAL A 21 -3.23 0.58 -0.26
N LYS A 22 -4.17 -0.12 0.34
CA LYS A 22 -5.20 0.49 1.19
C LYS A 22 -4.58 1.05 2.46
N MET A 23 -3.70 0.29 3.10
CA MET A 23 -2.97 0.73 4.30
C MET A 23 -2.12 1.95 4.00
N ALA A 24 -1.43 1.96 2.87
CA ALA A 24 -0.63 3.11 2.45
C ALA A 24 -1.49 4.36 2.25
N GLY A 25 -2.60 4.23 1.54
CA GLY A 25 -3.53 5.33 1.31
C GLY A 25 -4.13 5.86 2.60
N ASP A 26 -4.58 4.98 3.48
CA ASP A 26 -5.17 5.38 4.77
C ASP A 26 -4.15 6.09 5.65
N SER A 27 -2.88 5.64 5.64
CA SER A 27 -1.80 6.30 6.38
C SER A 27 -1.59 7.74 5.88
N LEU A 28 -1.62 7.94 4.57
CA LEU A 28 -1.48 9.28 3.98
C LEU A 28 -2.64 10.19 4.40
N ILE A 29 -3.87 9.67 4.39
CA ILE A 29 -5.04 10.42 4.83
C ILE A 29 -4.88 10.86 6.29
N ASP A 30 -4.43 9.95 7.14
CA ASP A 30 -4.26 10.24 8.57
C ASP A 30 -3.15 11.25 8.84
N LEU A 31 -2.09 11.24 8.05
CA LEU A 31 -0.97 12.19 8.19
C LEU A 31 -1.25 13.55 7.59
N MET A 32 -2.14 13.62 6.59
CA MET A 32 -2.40 14.86 5.83
C MET A 32 -2.67 16.09 6.69
N PRO A 33 -3.49 16.02 7.77
CA PRO A 33 -3.73 17.20 8.61
C PRO A 33 -2.50 17.77 9.30
N LYS A 34 -1.43 16.99 9.42
CA LYS A 34 -0.19 17.42 10.06
C LYS A 34 0.81 18.09 9.11
N VAL A 35 0.54 17.99 7.80
CA VAL A 35 1.47 18.49 6.78
C VAL A 35 1.31 19.99 6.63
N LYS A 36 2.41 20.74 6.80
CA LYS A 36 2.44 22.19 6.64
C LYS A 36 3.15 22.62 5.35
N ASP A 37 4.08 21.79 4.89
CA ASP A 37 4.86 22.04 3.66
C ASP A 37 3.98 21.73 2.45
N GLU A 38 3.75 22.73 1.60
CA GLU A 38 2.89 22.59 0.41
C GLU A 38 3.46 21.59 -0.60
N SER A 39 4.78 21.54 -0.73
CA SER A 39 5.45 20.59 -1.64
C SER A 39 5.23 19.14 -1.18
N LEU A 40 5.40 18.88 0.12
CA LEU A 40 5.14 17.56 0.69
C LEU A 40 3.67 17.18 0.55
N LYS A 41 2.77 18.12 0.85
CA LYS A 41 1.32 17.91 0.73
C LYS A 41 0.93 17.56 -0.70
N SER A 42 1.51 18.25 -1.68
CA SER A 42 1.29 17.97 -3.10
C SER A 42 1.74 16.56 -3.47
N GLN A 43 2.92 16.16 -3.03
CA GLN A 43 3.44 14.81 -3.26
C GLN A 43 2.53 13.75 -2.62
N MET A 44 2.11 13.97 -1.40
CA MET A 44 1.22 13.05 -0.69
C MET A 44 -0.13 12.91 -1.38
N THR A 45 -0.65 13.99 -1.94
CA THR A 45 -1.92 13.99 -2.67
C THR A 45 -1.80 13.12 -3.94
N ILE A 46 -0.69 13.24 -4.65
CA ILE A 46 -0.41 12.42 -5.83
C ILE A 46 -0.28 10.94 -5.43
N GLN A 47 0.44 10.67 -4.35
CA GLN A 47 0.60 9.31 -3.83
C GLN A 47 -0.74 8.68 -3.47
N LEU A 48 -1.58 9.44 -2.76
CA LEU A 48 -2.91 8.96 -2.38
C LEU A 48 -3.74 8.57 -3.60
N SER A 49 -3.76 9.43 -4.61
CA SER A 49 -4.47 9.16 -5.86
C SER A 49 -3.96 7.87 -6.53
N THR A 50 -2.66 7.67 -6.53
CA THR A 50 -2.02 6.50 -7.12
C THR A 50 -2.39 5.22 -6.35
N TYR A 51 -2.34 5.26 -5.02
CA TYR A 51 -2.73 4.11 -4.20
C TYR A 51 -4.21 3.77 -4.37
N GLU A 52 -5.07 4.77 -4.51
CA GLU A 52 -6.50 4.55 -4.78
C GLU A 52 -6.71 3.85 -6.13
N ALA A 53 -5.94 4.24 -7.14
CA ALA A 53 -5.98 3.60 -8.45
C ALA A 53 -5.54 2.13 -8.37
N PHE A 54 -4.47 1.84 -7.62
CA PHE A 54 -4.02 0.46 -7.39
C PHE A 54 -5.08 -0.36 -6.64
N ALA A 55 -5.70 0.24 -5.62
CA ALA A 55 -6.77 -0.44 -4.87
C ALA A 55 -7.95 -0.80 -5.78
N SER A 56 -8.32 0.10 -6.69
CA SER A 56 -9.38 -0.16 -7.67
C SER A 56 -9.01 -1.30 -8.62
N ARG A 57 -7.76 -1.35 -9.08
CA ARG A 57 -7.28 -2.45 -9.94
C ARG A 57 -7.36 -3.78 -9.20
N ALA A 58 -6.91 -3.82 -7.95
CA ALA A 58 -6.95 -5.03 -7.14
C ALA A 58 -8.39 -5.49 -6.89
N ALA A 59 -9.27 -4.56 -6.53
CA ALA A 59 -10.70 -4.86 -6.28
C ALA A 59 -11.37 -5.42 -7.53
N LYS A 60 -11.06 -4.86 -8.70
CA LYS A 60 -11.61 -5.32 -9.97
C LYS A 60 -11.16 -6.75 -10.28
N LEU A 61 -9.88 -7.05 -10.09
CA LEU A 61 -9.35 -8.39 -10.31
C LEU A 61 -9.92 -9.39 -9.30
N LEU A 62 -10.14 -8.96 -8.04
CA LEU A 62 -10.80 -9.79 -7.04
C LEU A 62 -12.24 -10.12 -7.45
N ALA A 63 -12.96 -9.14 -7.97
CA ALA A 63 -14.33 -9.36 -8.46
C ALA A 63 -14.37 -10.40 -9.59
N GLU A 64 -13.35 -10.43 -10.45
CA GLU A 64 -13.21 -11.44 -11.51
C GLU A 64 -13.05 -12.85 -10.92
N GLU A 65 -12.48 -12.95 -9.72
CA GLU A 65 -12.31 -14.20 -8.98
C GLU A 65 -13.54 -14.53 -8.09
N GLY A 66 -14.58 -13.70 -8.13
CA GLY A 66 -15.77 -13.87 -7.30
C GLY A 66 -15.54 -13.52 -5.83
N GLU A 67 -14.52 -12.69 -5.55
CA GLU A 67 -14.13 -12.33 -4.20
C GLU A 67 -14.31 -10.83 -3.95
N LYS A 68 -14.33 -10.47 -2.68
CA LYS A 68 -14.37 -9.06 -2.24
C LYS A 68 -13.16 -8.75 -1.36
N PRO A 69 -12.65 -7.49 -1.41
CA PRO A 69 -11.59 -7.09 -0.47
C PRO A 69 -12.09 -7.09 0.97
N GLU A 70 -11.20 -7.43 1.88
CA GLU A 70 -11.47 -7.35 3.32
C GLU A 70 -11.15 -5.92 3.77
N GLU A 71 -12.17 -5.11 4.00
CA GLU A 71 -11.99 -3.70 4.35
C GLU A 71 -12.11 -3.40 5.85
N GLU A 72 -13.12 -3.97 6.51
CA GLU A 72 -13.41 -3.62 7.91
C GLU A 72 -12.26 -3.88 8.89
N GLY A 73 -11.68 -5.07 8.85
CA GLY A 73 -10.59 -5.43 9.74
C GLY A 73 -9.33 -4.61 9.53
N ILE A 74 -9.06 -4.24 8.29
CA ILE A 74 -7.88 -3.46 7.91
C ILE A 74 -8.02 -2.02 8.40
N LEU A 75 -9.13 -1.38 8.08
CA LEU A 75 -9.42 0.00 8.47
C LEU A 75 -9.42 0.18 9.98
N SER A 76 -10.06 -0.73 10.72
CA SER A 76 -10.10 -0.71 12.17
C SER A 76 -8.70 -0.71 12.80
N LYS A 77 -7.87 -1.66 12.37
CA LYS A 77 -6.51 -1.82 12.90
C LYS A 77 -5.62 -0.63 12.54
N MET A 78 -5.69 -0.17 11.30
CA MET A 78 -4.90 0.97 10.83
C MET A 78 -5.29 2.25 11.55
N SER A 79 -6.59 2.54 11.64
CA SER A 79 -7.09 3.75 12.30
C SER A 79 -6.71 3.79 13.77
N ALA A 80 -6.80 2.65 14.47
CA ALA A 80 -6.41 2.58 15.88
C ALA A 80 -4.91 2.80 16.05
N LYS A 81 -4.09 2.14 15.25
CA LYS A 81 -2.63 2.27 15.28
C LYS A 81 -2.19 3.68 14.91
N MET A 82 -2.72 4.22 13.83
CA MET A 82 -2.37 5.56 13.36
C MET A 82 -2.87 6.63 14.30
N GLY A 83 -4.07 6.46 14.88
CA GLY A 83 -4.60 7.35 15.89
C GLY A 83 -3.68 7.44 17.10
N CYS A 84 -3.16 6.31 17.54
CA CYS A 84 -2.19 6.26 18.63
C CYS A 84 -0.90 7.01 18.28
N VAL A 85 -0.36 6.79 17.08
CA VAL A 85 0.83 7.48 16.59
C VAL A 85 0.58 8.99 16.51
N MET A 86 -0.56 9.41 15.97
CA MET A 86 -0.92 10.82 15.84
C MET A 86 -1.06 11.49 17.21
N ASN A 87 -1.67 10.82 18.18
CA ASN A 87 -1.85 11.36 19.52
C ASN A 87 -0.54 11.51 20.29
N THR A 88 0.44 10.67 20.00
CA THR A 88 1.75 10.70 20.65
C THR A 88 2.80 11.44 19.87
N MET A 89 2.51 11.80 18.62
CA MET A 89 3.47 12.46 17.75
C MET A 89 3.74 13.90 18.19
N ARG A 90 4.98 14.17 18.54
CA ARG A 90 5.44 15.51 18.95
C ARG A 90 6.15 16.24 17.83
N ASP A 91 6.75 15.48 16.89
CA ASP A 91 7.47 16.04 15.76
C ASP A 91 6.65 15.87 14.48
N SER A 92 6.14 16.98 13.95
CA SER A 92 5.38 17.02 12.70
C SER A 92 6.15 17.75 11.59
N THR A 93 7.50 17.79 11.69
CA THR A 93 8.33 18.37 10.63
C THR A 93 8.19 17.56 9.34
N SER A 94 8.43 18.21 8.21
CA SER A 94 8.41 17.54 6.91
C SER A 94 9.38 16.37 6.88
N SER A 95 10.55 16.52 7.50
CA SER A 95 11.55 15.45 7.59
C SER A 95 11.01 14.23 8.33
N HIS A 96 10.35 14.42 9.48
CA HIS A 96 9.79 13.32 10.25
C HIS A 96 8.62 12.64 9.53
N LEU A 97 7.75 13.44 8.91
CA LEU A 97 6.63 12.90 8.14
C LEU A 97 7.12 12.10 6.93
N ALA A 98 8.17 12.59 6.26
CA ALA A 98 8.81 11.86 5.16
C ALA A 98 9.41 10.54 5.63
N GLU A 99 10.04 10.52 6.81
CA GLU A 99 10.55 9.27 7.40
C GLU A 99 9.45 8.25 7.62
N MET A 100 8.30 8.68 8.12
CA MET A 100 7.15 7.81 8.33
C MET A 100 6.63 7.22 7.02
N ILE A 101 6.58 8.05 5.97
CA ILE A 101 6.17 7.60 4.64
C ILE A 101 7.17 6.59 4.07
N ILE A 102 8.47 6.86 4.22
CA ILE A 102 9.54 5.96 3.78
C ILE A 102 9.43 4.60 4.49
N GLU A 103 9.21 4.61 5.80
CA GLU A 103 9.06 3.37 6.57
C GLU A 103 7.87 2.55 6.08
N GLY A 104 6.73 3.20 5.88
CA GLY A 104 5.54 2.54 5.37
C GLY A 104 5.74 1.98 3.97
N ALA A 105 6.34 2.75 3.08
CA ALA A 105 6.62 2.31 1.71
C ALA A 105 7.63 1.15 1.68
N THR A 106 8.62 1.18 2.58
CA THR A 106 9.61 0.10 2.69
C THR A 106 8.94 -1.21 3.13
N MET A 107 8.06 -1.14 4.11
CA MET A 107 7.30 -2.31 4.56
C MET A 107 6.42 -2.86 3.44
N GLY A 108 5.74 -1.97 2.72
CA GLY A 108 4.89 -2.35 1.60
C GLY A 108 5.69 -2.99 0.46
N MET A 109 6.81 -2.39 0.11
CA MET A 109 7.70 -2.91 -0.93
C MET A 109 8.21 -4.31 -0.59
N ASN A 110 8.66 -4.51 0.65
CA ASN A 110 9.13 -5.82 1.11
C ASN A 110 8.01 -6.86 1.06
N ASP A 111 6.80 -6.49 1.43
CA ASP A 111 5.64 -7.38 1.37
C ASP A 111 5.33 -7.78 -0.08
N MET A 112 5.41 -6.84 -1.02
CA MET A 112 5.18 -7.14 -2.44
C MET A 112 6.26 -8.06 -3.01
N TYR A 113 7.53 -7.86 -2.66
CA TYR A 113 8.59 -8.78 -3.05
C TYR A 113 8.30 -10.20 -2.59
N LYS A 114 7.86 -10.32 -1.34
CA LYS A 114 7.53 -11.62 -0.76
C LYS A 114 6.38 -12.30 -1.51
N GLN A 115 5.32 -11.53 -1.79
CA GLN A 115 4.17 -12.04 -2.56
C GLN A 115 4.58 -12.51 -3.95
N ILE A 116 5.41 -11.74 -4.63
CA ILE A 116 5.91 -12.07 -5.96
C ILE A 116 6.72 -13.38 -5.92
N ARG A 117 7.64 -13.51 -4.98
CA ARG A 117 8.46 -14.72 -4.82
C ARG A 117 7.64 -15.96 -4.53
N GLU A 118 6.70 -15.84 -3.61
CA GLU A 118 5.82 -16.96 -3.25
C GLU A 118 4.93 -17.40 -4.40
N SER A 119 4.72 -16.53 -5.38
CA SER A 119 3.87 -16.79 -6.54
C SER A 119 4.62 -17.30 -7.76
N GLU A 120 5.96 -17.23 -7.79
CA GLU A 120 6.77 -17.54 -8.98
C GLU A 120 6.53 -18.92 -9.58
N ASN A 121 6.37 -19.95 -8.78
CA ASN A 121 6.14 -21.31 -9.27
C ASN A 121 4.70 -21.76 -9.12
N THR A 122 3.78 -20.79 -9.16
CA THR A 122 2.36 -21.05 -9.07
C THR A 122 1.66 -20.63 -10.37
N ASN A 123 0.37 -20.89 -10.46
CA ASN A 123 -0.42 -20.52 -11.64
C ASN A 123 -1.15 -19.18 -11.45
N VAL A 124 -0.59 -18.29 -10.63
CA VAL A 124 -1.12 -16.93 -10.48
C VAL A 124 -0.97 -16.21 -11.82
N PRO A 125 -2.06 -15.64 -12.37
CA PRO A 125 -2.00 -14.99 -13.69
C PRO A 125 -1.01 -13.82 -13.73
N GLU A 126 -0.39 -13.62 -14.90
CA GLU A 126 0.59 -12.55 -15.11
C GLU A 126 0.02 -11.17 -14.80
N LYS A 127 -1.26 -10.93 -15.10
CA LYS A 127 -1.90 -9.63 -14.80
C LYS A 127 -1.92 -9.31 -13.31
N VAL A 128 -1.98 -10.34 -12.45
CA VAL A 128 -1.93 -10.18 -10.99
C VAL A 128 -0.50 -9.89 -10.54
N LEU A 129 0.46 -10.64 -11.07
CA LEU A 129 1.88 -10.42 -10.76
C LEU A 129 2.35 -9.06 -11.26
N ARG A 130 1.83 -8.61 -12.39
CA ARG A 130 2.12 -7.28 -12.94
C ARG A 130 1.65 -6.19 -11.98
N LEU A 131 0.45 -6.34 -11.42
CA LEU A 131 -0.06 -5.39 -10.42
C LEU A 131 0.87 -5.36 -9.20
N ALA A 132 1.27 -6.52 -8.70
CA ALA A 132 2.21 -6.58 -7.56
C ALA A 132 3.53 -5.89 -7.87
N ARG A 133 4.08 -6.09 -9.07
CA ARG A 133 5.32 -5.44 -9.51
C ARG A 133 5.15 -3.93 -9.66
N ASP A 134 4.00 -3.49 -10.19
CA ASP A 134 3.70 -2.05 -10.34
C ASP A 134 3.64 -1.38 -8.98
N VAL A 135 2.99 -1.99 -7.99
CA VAL A 135 2.93 -1.48 -6.62
C VAL A 135 4.33 -1.42 -6.02
N CYS A 136 5.09 -2.50 -6.15
CA CYS A 136 6.46 -2.59 -5.63
C CYS A 136 7.35 -1.47 -6.22
N ALA A 137 7.31 -1.28 -7.53
CA ALA A 137 8.08 -0.25 -8.23
C ALA A 137 7.66 1.15 -7.80
N TYR A 138 6.37 1.37 -7.60
CA TYR A 138 5.84 2.65 -7.14
C TYR A 138 6.31 2.97 -5.71
N GLU A 139 6.27 1.99 -4.82
CA GLU A 139 6.73 2.16 -3.43
C GLU A 139 8.22 2.46 -3.38
N GLU A 140 9.00 1.78 -4.21
CA GLU A 140 10.44 2.05 -4.35
C GLU A 140 10.70 3.49 -4.81
N ARG A 141 9.96 3.96 -5.79
CA ARG A 141 10.05 5.34 -6.29
C ARG A 141 9.61 6.34 -5.23
N THR A 142 8.57 6.04 -4.47
CA THR A 142 8.09 6.88 -3.38
C THR A 142 9.19 7.08 -2.33
N ILE A 143 9.90 6.02 -1.98
CA ILE A 143 11.03 6.10 -1.04
C ILE A 143 12.07 7.10 -1.56
N GLU A 144 12.45 7.01 -2.82
CA GLU A 144 13.44 7.91 -3.42
C GLU A 144 12.95 9.36 -3.43
N GLU A 145 11.68 9.59 -3.80
CA GLU A 145 11.10 10.93 -3.83
C GLU A 145 11.01 11.56 -2.44
N MET A 146 10.70 10.76 -1.43
CA MET A 146 10.58 11.27 -0.06
C MET A 146 11.92 11.64 0.56
N LYS A 147 13.02 11.09 0.08
CA LYS A 147 14.35 11.43 0.58
C LYS A 147 14.67 12.91 0.45
N SER A 148 14.09 13.60 -0.53
CA SER A 148 14.32 15.02 -0.72
C SER A 148 13.81 15.89 0.44
N PHE A 149 12.93 15.36 1.27
CA PHE A 149 12.39 16.06 2.45
C PHE A 149 13.16 15.75 3.74
N LEU A 150 14.11 14.81 3.69
CA LEU A 150 14.91 14.45 4.87
C LEU A 150 15.97 15.54 5.13
N ARG A 151 16.24 15.80 6.40
CA ARG A 151 17.25 16.77 6.84
C ARG A 151 18.14 16.21 7.93
#